data_14a129560231df45770e35f53e49b408
#
_entry.id   14a129560231df45770e35f53e49b408
#
_cell.length_a   1.000
_cell.length_b   1.000
_cell.length_c   1.000
_cell.angle_alpha   90.00
_cell.angle_beta   90.00
_cell.angle_gamma   90.00
#
_symmetry.space_group_name_H-M   'P 1'
#
loop_
_entity.id
_entity.type
_entity.pdbx_description
1 polymer ?
#
loop_
_entity_poly.entity_id
_entity_poly.type
_entity_poly.pdbx_seq_one_letter_code
_entity_poly.pdbx_strand_id
1 'polypeptide(L)'
;MVRNGARPLVAVVQRSKDDLWVLPRGKLKRDENPRAGARREAVEETGHRVQVREFLGAIAYRARGRPKVVQFWRMQAQVNPSRDLMKDIAAVQWLTFAAAVRRLSYPLEKLFLSHVGRHALKHRKRTVRRKARTPAAKAKLLRRRSTDKKRAGKPKTVASRTAARARPTVLQRALRRLVR
;
A
#
# COMPACT_ATOMS: atom_id res chain seq x y z
N MET A 1 7.31 -1.77 6.02
CA MET A 1 6.01 -2.45 5.74
C MET A 1 5.21 -1.63 4.75
N VAL A 2 4.47 -2.29 3.87
CA VAL A 2 3.67 -1.63 2.83
C VAL A 2 2.23 -2.15 2.90
N ARG A 3 1.26 -1.24 2.89
CA ARG A 3 -0.16 -1.54 2.71
C ARG A 3 -0.53 -1.33 1.25
N ASN A 4 -1.14 -2.32 0.61
CA ASN A 4 -1.54 -2.22 -0.78
C ASN A 4 -2.88 -1.48 -0.93
N GLY A 5 -2.92 -0.52 -1.82
CA GLY A 5 -4.09 0.24 -2.27
C GLY A 5 -3.77 0.91 -3.61
N ALA A 6 -4.59 1.81 -4.08
CA ALA A 6 -4.30 2.64 -5.25
C ALA A 6 -2.96 3.39 -5.10
N ARG A 7 -2.66 3.82 -3.85
CA ARG A 7 -1.36 4.37 -3.45
C ARG A 7 -0.78 3.52 -2.32
N PRO A 8 0.42 2.93 -2.46
CA PRO A 8 1.04 2.15 -1.39
C PRO A 8 1.43 3.05 -0.22
N LEU A 9 1.10 2.61 1.01
CA LEU A 9 1.44 3.29 2.24
C LEU A 9 2.54 2.53 2.97
N VAL A 10 3.43 3.26 3.64
CA VAL A 10 4.53 2.75 4.47
C VAL A 10 4.17 2.94 5.94
N ALA A 11 4.35 1.89 6.77
CA ALA A 11 4.19 2.02 8.20
C ALA A 11 5.44 2.64 8.82
N VAL A 12 5.23 3.60 9.69
CA VAL A 12 6.20 4.12 10.66
C VAL A 12 5.61 4.02 12.06
N VAL A 13 6.42 3.78 13.07
CA VAL A 13 5.99 3.58 14.46
C VAL A 13 6.62 4.64 15.36
N GLN A 14 5.86 5.13 16.34
CA GLN A 14 6.33 6.03 17.38
C GLN A 14 6.64 5.22 18.64
N ARG A 15 7.84 5.35 19.16
CA ARG A 15 8.25 4.69 20.40
C ARG A 15 7.78 5.49 21.62
N SER A 16 7.16 4.82 22.60
CA SER A 16 6.66 5.48 23.81
C SER A 16 7.74 6.12 24.68
N LYS A 17 8.98 5.59 24.67
CA LYS A 17 10.06 6.02 25.56
C LYS A 17 10.72 7.35 25.19
N ASP A 18 10.68 7.76 23.93
CA ASP A 18 11.42 8.93 23.42
C ASP A 18 10.70 9.64 22.27
N ASP A 19 9.45 9.28 22.00
CA ASP A 19 8.58 9.85 20.96
C ASP A 19 9.17 9.85 19.55
N LEU A 20 10.24 9.08 19.32
CA LEU A 20 10.91 9.03 18.01
C LEU A 20 10.16 8.12 17.05
N TRP A 21 10.02 8.59 15.80
CA TRP A 21 9.43 7.86 14.70
C TRP A 21 10.48 7.05 13.96
N VAL A 22 10.25 5.75 13.84
CA VAL A 22 11.21 4.79 13.26
C VAL A 22 10.51 3.81 12.30
N LEU A 23 11.30 3.14 11.47
CA LEU A 23 10.82 1.95 10.77
C LEU A 23 10.63 0.80 11.76
N PRO A 24 9.57 -0.03 11.63
CA PRO A 24 9.36 -1.19 12.48
C PRO A 24 10.59 -2.10 12.53
N ARG A 25 11.11 -2.33 13.74
CA ARG A 25 12.34 -3.10 13.98
C ARG A 25 12.50 -3.47 15.44
N GLY A 26 13.08 -4.62 15.72
CA GLY A 26 13.38 -5.03 17.08
C GLY A 26 14.63 -5.89 17.19
N LYS A 27 14.79 -6.51 18.35
CA LYS A 27 15.94 -7.38 18.65
C LYS A 27 15.61 -8.82 18.27
N LEU A 28 16.57 -9.52 17.70
CA LEU A 28 16.47 -10.97 17.54
C LEU A 28 16.45 -11.64 18.93
N LYS A 29 15.61 -12.64 19.09
CA LYS A 29 15.69 -13.58 20.19
C LYS A 29 16.88 -14.53 19.97
N ARG A 30 17.29 -15.24 21.03
CA ARG A 30 18.31 -16.28 20.90
C ARG A 30 17.89 -17.28 19.82
N ASP A 31 18.80 -17.61 18.93
CA ASP A 31 18.62 -18.55 17.82
C ASP A 31 17.49 -18.25 16.84
N GLU A 32 16.95 -17.02 16.88
CA GLU A 32 15.88 -16.59 15.97
C GLU A 32 16.44 -16.24 14.59
N ASN A 33 15.83 -16.81 13.54
CA ASN A 33 16.15 -16.44 12.17
C ASN A 33 15.82 -14.95 11.92
N PRO A 34 16.72 -14.17 11.31
CA PRO A 34 16.52 -12.72 11.10
C PRO A 34 15.23 -12.36 10.37
N ARG A 35 14.81 -13.17 9.37
CA ARG A 35 13.55 -12.95 8.65
C ARG A 35 12.33 -13.22 9.52
N ALA A 36 12.40 -14.24 10.39
CA ALA A 36 11.34 -14.56 11.34
C ALA A 36 11.21 -13.48 12.42
N GLY A 37 12.34 -13.02 12.97
CA GLY A 37 12.39 -11.92 13.93
C GLY A 37 11.83 -10.63 13.34
N ALA A 38 12.22 -10.27 12.14
CA ALA A 38 11.67 -9.10 11.45
C ALA A 38 10.15 -9.20 11.25
N ARG A 39 9.61 -10.40 10.95
CA ARG A 39 8.16 -10.63 10.86
C ARG A 39 7.48 -10.46 12.20
N ARG A 40 8.04 -11.06 13.26
CA ARG A 40 7.50 -10.97 14.62
C ARG A 40 7.43 -9.51 15.09
N GLU A 41 8.54 -8.79 15.02
CA GLU A 41 8.62 -7.38 15.42
C GLU A 41 7.63 -6.50 14.61
N ALA A 42 7.54 -6.71 13.31
CA ALA A 42 6.60 -5.98 12.48
C ALA A 42 5.13 -6.19 12.91
N VAL A 43 4.76 -7.43 13.30
CA VAL A 43 3.42 -7.74 13.81
C VAL A 43 3.21 -7.13 15.19
N GLU A 44 4.20 -7.22 16.07
CA GLU A 44 4.16 -6.72 17.44
C GLU A 44 4.05 -5.19 17.49
N GLU A 45 4.87 -4.49 16.70
CA GLU A 45 4.91 -3.03 16.71
C GLU A 45 3.79 -2.37 15.90
N THR A 46 3.20 -3.05 14.91
CA THR A 46 2.18 -2.42 14.06
C THR A 46 0.78 -2.98 14.25
N GLY A 47 0.62 -4.07 14.99
CA GLY A 47 -0.65 -4.75 15.15
C GLY A 47 -1.14 -5.53 13.91
N HIS A 48 -0.44 -5.48 12.78
CA HIS A 48 -0.89 -6.06 11.52
C HIS A 48 -0.15 -7.35 11.15
N ARG A 49 -0.87 -8.40 10.76
CA ARG A 49 -0.26 -9.57 10.12
C ARG A 49 0.42 -9.19 8.82
N VAL A 50 1.61 -9.77 8.58
CA VAL A 50 2.44 -9.43 7.42
C VAL A 50 2.91 -10.67 6.66
N GLN A 51 3.07 -10.52 5.35
CA GLN A 51 3.82 -11.43 4.50
C GLN A 51 5.19 -10.85 4.20
N VAL A 52 6.26 -11.53 4.64
CA VAL A 52 7.63 -11.12 4.34
C VAL A 52 7.97 -11.45 2.89
N ARG A 53 8.52 -10.48 2.20
CA ARG A 53 8.93 -10.54 0.79
C ARG A 53 10.46 -10.48 0.70
N GLU A 54 10.99 -9.74 -0.25
CA GLU A 54 12.41 -9.60 -0.51
C GLU A 54 13.17 -8.82 0.59
N PHE A 55 14.44 -9.17 0.75
CA PHE A 55 15.39 -8.41 1.54
C PHE A 55 15.68 -7.07 0.86
N LEU A 56 15.67 -5.99 1.63
CA LEU A 56 15.90 -4.63 1.14
C LEU A 56 17.29 -4.12 1.45
N GLY A 57 17.96 -4.66 2.46
CA GLY A 57 19.26 -4.22 2.90
C GLY A 57 19.37 -4.09 4.42
N ALA A 58 20.46 -3.52 4.89
CA ALA A 58 20.74 -3.32 6.30
C ALA A 58 21.32 -1.93 6.56
N ILE A 59 21.10 -1.43 7.79
CA ILE A 59 21.77 -0.25 8.33
C ILE A 59 22.71 -0.71 9.44
N ALA A 60 23.98 -0.30 9.37
CA ALA A 60 24.96 -0.54 10.40
C ALA A 60 25.35 0.79 11.09
N TYR A 61 25.38 0.80 12.41
CA TYR A 61 25.78 1.96 13.21
C TYR A 61 26.30 1.54 14.59
N ARG A 62 26.90 2.46 15.32
CA ARG A 62 27.30 2.23 16.73
C ARG A 62 26.22 2.76 17.65
N ALA A 63 25.79 1.94 18.63
CA ALA A 63 24.87 2.34 19.69
C ALA A 63 25.52 2.04 21.04
N ARG A 64 25.71 3.06 21.85
CA ARG A 64 26.40 2.95 23.16
C ARG A 64 27.78 2.24 23.03
N GLY A 65 28.58 2.65 22.03
CA GLY A 65 29.89 2.08 21.75
C GLY A 65 29.91 0.70 21.08
N ARG A 66 28.78 0.00 20.96
CA ARG A 66 28.68 -1.35 20.38
C ARG A 66 28.18 -1.30 18.93
N PRO A 67 28.73 -2.13 18.02
CA PRO A 67 28.23 -2.23 16.66
C PRO A 67 26.82 -2.81 16.67
N LYS A 68 25.93 -2.23 15.84
CA LYS A 68 24.55 -2.68 15.66
C LYS A 68 24.22 -2.74 14.17
N VAL A 69 23.62 -3.85 13.77
CA VAL A 69 23.12 -4.05 12.40
C VAL A 69 21.61 -4.27 12.48
N VAL A 70 20.88 -3.53 11.67
CA VAL A 70 19.42 -3.68 11.53
C VAL A 70 19.12 -4.06 10.08
N GLN A 71 18.51 -5.22 9.90
CA GLN A 71 18.14 -5.75 8.60
C GLN A 71 16.68 -5.44 8.28
N PHE A 72 16.39 -5.12 7.03
CA PHE A 72 15.05 -4.76 6.58
C PHE A 72 14.56 -5.63 5.43
N TRP A 73 13.30 -6.01 5.49
CA TRP A 73 12.60 -6.73 4.42
C TRP A 73 11.39 -5.92 3.96
N ARG A 74 11.07 -6.02 2.69
CA ARG A 74 9.76 -5.59 2.23
C ARG A 74 8.72 -6.56 2.79
N MET A 75 7.70 -6.01 3.43
CA MET A 75 6.59 -6.79 4.00
C MET A 75 5.27 -6.20 3.53
N GLN A 76 4.33 -7.07 3.19
CA GLN A 76 2.98 -6.70 2.84
C GLN A 76 2.07 -6.92 4.04
N ALA A 77 1.46 -5.85 4.55
CA ALA A 77 0.53 -5.91 5.66
C ALA A 77 -0.91 -6.20 5.21
N GLN A 78 -1.68 -6.89 6.04
CA GLN A 78 -3.13 -6.96 5.94
C GLN A 78 -3.76 -5.60 6.27
N VAL A 79 -4.96 -5.34 5.75
CA VAL A 79 -5.65 -4.04 5.91
C VAL A 79 -6.02 -3.81 7.37
N ASN A 80 -6.61 -4.81 8.02
CA ASN A 80 -7.08 -4.69 9.39
C ASN A 80 -6.01 -5.13 10.39
N PRO A 81 -5.89 -4.46 11.55
CA PRO A 81 -5.04 -4.93 12.63
C PRO A 81 -5.57 -6.29 13.14
N SER A 82 -4.68 -7.12 13.63
CA SER A 82 -4.97 -8.46 14.17
C SER A 82 -4.67 -8.57 15.67
N ARG A 83 -4.09 -7.53 16.25
CA ARG A 83 -3.77 -7.42 17.69
C ARG A 83 -3.54 -5.96 18.06
N ASP A 84 -3.57 -5.67 19.35
CA ASP A 84 -3.20 -4.38 19.93
C ASP A 84 -1.71 -4.09 19.79
N LEU A 85 -1.35 -2.83 19.87
CA LEU A 85 0.03 -2.37 19.86
C LEU A 85 0.73 -2.80 21.15
N MET A 86 2.05 -3.01 21.07
CA MET A 86 2.87 -3.22 22.27
C MET A 86 2.95 -1.93 23.10
N LYS A 87 3.15 -2.07 24.42
CA LYS A 87 3.24 -0.94 25.38
C LYS A 87 4.35 0.07 25.07
N ASP A 88 5.41 -0.37 24.39
CA ASP A 88 6.54 0.46 23.97
C ASP A 88 6.31 1.20 22.65
N ILE A 89 5.15 1.02 22.03
CA ILE A 89 4.73 1.73 20.80
C ILE A 89 3.54 2.63 21.13
N ALA A 90 3.75 3.93 21.02
CA ALA A 90 2.71 4.94 21.25
C ALA A 90 1.74 5.07 20.08
N ALA A 91 2.24 4.95 18.84
CA ALA A 91 1.42 5.12 17.65
C ALA A 91 2.00 4.43 16.40
N VAL A 92 1.11 4.10 15.46
CA VAL A 92 1.46 3.64 14.12
C VAL A 92 0.83 4.58 13.08
N GLN A 93 1.62 5.04 12.12
CA GLN A 93 1.11 5.83 11.01
C GLN A 93 1.39 5.13 9.68
N TRP A 94 0.37 5.11 8.81
CA TRP A 94 0.45 4.63 7.44
C TRP A 94 0.54 5.82 6.49
N LEU A 95 1.73 6.09 5.99
CA LEU A 95 2.06 7.31 5.26
C LEU A 95 2.41 7.01 3.81
N THR A 96 2.21 7.99 2.94
CA THR A 96 2.81 7.93 1.61
C THR A 96 4.33 7.85 1.74
N PHE A 97 5.00 7.31 0.73
CA PHE A 97 6.46 7.14 0.75
C PHE A 97 7.20 8.43 1.14
N ALA A 98 6.87 9.56 0.50
CA ALA A 98 7.51 10.84 0.79
C ALA A 98 7.20 11.35 2.21
N ALA A 99 5.98 11.15 2.70
CA ALA A 99 5.60 11.52 4.06
C ALA A 99 6.30 10.64 5.10
N ALA A 100 6.46 9.33 4.84
CA ALA A 100 7.19 8.42 5.72
C ALA A 100 8.67 8.83 5.86
N VAL A 101 9.34 9.15 4.73
CA VAL A 101 10.73 9.64 4.77
C VAL A 101 10.85 10.91 5.61
N ARG A 102 9.93 11.87 5.48
CA ARG A 102 9.94 13.09 6.29
C ARG A 102 9.68 12.81 7.76
N ARG A 103 8.75 11.88 8.05
CA ARG A 103 8.33 11.57 9.44
C ARG A 103 9.39 10.87 10.26
N LEU A 104 10.22 10.01 9.67
CA LEU A 104 11.29 9.30 10.38
C LEU A 104 12.21 10.27 11.12
N SER A 105 12.65 9.90 12.32
CA SER A 105 13.52 10.72 13.16
C SER A 105 15.01 10.54 12.82
N TYR A 106 15.43 9.32 12.45
CA TYR A 106 16.85 9.05 12.22
C TYR A 106 17.29 9.29 10.77
N PRO A 107 18.37 10.07 10.55
CA PRO A 107 18.89 10.36 9.21
C PRO A 107 19.22 9.11 8.39
N LEU A 108 19.81 8.08 9.02
CA LEU A 108 20.15 6.82 8.35
C LEU A 108 18.91 6.06 7.87
N GLU A 109 17.80 6.09 8.63
CA GLU A 109 16.54 5.47 8.20
C GLU A 109 15.88 6.27 7.06
N LYS A 110 15.96 7.61 7.10
CA LYS A 110 15.50 8.46 6.00
C LYS A 110 16.24 8.15 4.71
N LEU A 111 17.57 8.11 4.79
CA LEU A 111 18.43 7.80 3.64
C LEU A 111 18.15 6.40 3.10
N PHE A 112 18.11 5.39 3.98
CA PHE A 112 17.82 4.01 3.63
C PHE A 112 16.45 3.89 2.93
N LEU A 113 15.38 4.43 3.55
CA LEU A 113 14.04 4.36 2.96
C LEU A 113 14.00 5.09 1.62
N SER A 114 14.65 6.24 1.48
CA SER A 114 14.74 6.99 0.22
C SER A 114 15.40 6.20 -0.90
N HIS A 115 16.42 5.42 -0.57
CA HIS A 115 17.15 4.58 -1.53
C HIS A 115 16.34 3.35 -1.94
N VAL A 116 15.90 2.54 -0.96
CA VAL A 116 15.24 1.25 -1.24
C VAL A 116 13.79 1.40 -1.70
N GLY A 117 13.09 2.44 -1.29
CA GLY A 117 11.67 2.61 -1.55
C GLY A 117 11.35 2.78 -3.02
N ARG A 118 12.21 3.42 -3.80
CA ARG A 118 12.06 3.52 -5.26
C ARG A 118 12.12 2.15 -5.93
N HIS A 119 13.01 1.27 -5.47
CA HIS A 119 13.14 -0.11 -5.98
C HIS A 119 11.96 -0.98 -5.55
N ALA A 120 11.58 -0.96 -4.28
CA ALA A 120 10.47 -1.74 -3.74
C ALA A 120 9.13 -1.40 -4.44
N LEU A 121 8.92 -0.14 -4.79
CA LEU A 121 7.72 0.32 -5.51
C LEU A 121 7.76 -0.02 -7.01
N LYS A 122 8.95 0.00 -7.66
CA LYS A 122 9.11 -0.36 -9.08
C LYS A 122 8.85 -1.86 -9.32
N HIS A 123 9.27 -2.74 -8.44
CA HIS A 123 9.03 -4.19 -8.54
C HIS A 123 7.53 -4.53 -8.61
N ARG A 124 6.68 -3.80 -7.91
CA ARG A 124 5.22 -3.97 -7.97
C ARG A 124 4.65 -3.69 -9.36
N LYS A 125 5.08 -2.62 -10.04
CA LYS A 125 4.60 -2.30 -11.40
C LYS A 125 4.95 -3.43 -12.39
N ARG A 126 6.13 -4.05 -12.25
CA ARG A 126 6.60 -5.13 -13.11
C ARG A 126 5.85 -6.44 -12.87
N THR A 127 5.52 -6.78 -11.63
CA THR A 127 4.81 -8.02 -11.27
C THR A 127 3.34 -7.97 -11.71
N VAL A 128 2.67 -6.83 -11.54
CA VAL A 128 1.29 -6.62 -12.00
C VAL A 128 1.22 -6.69 -13.54
N ARG A 129 2.18 -6.05 -14.24
CA ARG A 129 2.25 -6.07 -15.70
C ARG A 129 2.57 -7.47 -16.24
N ARG A 130 3.35 -8.28 -15.52
CA ARG A 130 3.67 -9.67 -15.91
C ARG A 130 2.50 -10.61 -15.68
N LYS A 131 1.71 -10.47 -14.59
CA LYS A 131 0.46 -11.22 -14.37
C LYS A 131 -0.59 -10.89 -15.44
N ALA A 132 -0.70 -9.62 -15.87
CA ALA A 132 -1.61 -9.22 -16.93
C ALA A 132 -1.21 -9.74 -18.33
N ARG A 133 0.04 -10.18 -18.51
CA ARG A 133 0.56 -10.74 -19.78
C ARG A 133 0.60 -12.26 -19.82
N THR A 134 0.07 -12.96 -18.83
CA THR A 134 -0.02 -14.43 -18.88
C THR A 134 -1.04 -14.87 -19.93
N PRO A 135 -0.82 -16.00 -20.64
CA PRO A 135 -1.76 -16.48 -21.66
C PRO A 135 -3.20 -16.60 -21.18
N ALA A 136 -3.39 -17.01 -19.91
CA ALA A 136 -4.71 -17.11 -19.28
C ALA A 136 -5.41 -15.74 -19.13
N ALA A 137 -4.66 -14.68 -18.79
CA ALA A 137 -5.21 -13.33 -18.71
C ALA A 137 -5.56 -12.77 -20.11
N LYS A 138 -4.75 -13.10 -21.11
CA LYS A 138 -5.00 -12.73 -22.53
C LYS A 138 -6.24 -13.46 -23.07
N ALA A 139 -6.41 -14.75 -22.74
CA ALA A 139 -7.59 -15.54 -23.13
C ALA A 139 -8.88 -15.00 -22.47
N LYS A 140 -8.81 -14.61 -21.18
CA LYS A 140 -9.96 -14.03 -20.45
C LYS A 140 -10.39 -12.66 -21.03
N LEU A 141 -9.43 -11.85 -21.47
CA LEU A 141 -9.71 -10.56 -22.12
C LEU A 141 -10.34 -10.74 -23.50
N LEU A 142 -9.86 -11.70 -24.29
CA LEU A 142 -10.40 -12.05 -25.61
C LEU A 142 -11.82 -12.60 -25.51
N ARG A 143 -12.11 -13.45 -24.52
CA ARG A 143 -13.49 -13.96 -24.27
C ARG A 143 -14.45 -12.84 -23.90
N ARG A 144 -14.04 -11.86 -23.08
CA ARG A 144 -14.88 -10.69 -22.76
C ARG A 144 -15.19 -9.85 -24.01
N ARG A 145 -14.20 -9.60 -24.87
CA ARG A 145 -14.42 -8.87 -26.14
C ARG A 145 -15.37 -9.59 -27.10
N SER A 146 -15.35 -10.93 -27.15
CA SER A 146 -16.25 -11.71 -27.99
C SER A 146 -17.70 -11.74 -27.49
N THR A 147 -17.90 -11.70 -26.16
CA THR A 147 -19.24 -11.61 -25.55
C THR A 147 -19.88 -10.24 -25.74
N ASP A 148 -19.08 -9.16 -25.64
CA ASP A 148 -19.55 -7.80 -25.89
C ASP A 148 -19.94 -7.57 -27.37
N LYS A 149 -19.18 -8.17 -28.31
CA LYS A 149 -19.51 -8.09 -29.75
C LYS A 149 -20.78 -8.87 -30.12
N LYS A 150 -21.09 -9.98 -29.44
CA LYS A 150 -22.36 -10.72 -29.63
C LYS A 150 -23.57 -10.00 -29.02
N ARG A 151 -23.37 -9.13 -28.02
CA ARG A 151 -24.44 -8.35 -27.39
C ARG A 151 -24.81 -7.09 -28.19
N ALA A 152 -23.90 -6.57 -29.00
CA ALA A 152 -24.09 -5.39 -29.86
C ALA A 152 -24.77 -5.68 -31.20
N GLY A 153 -25.02 -6.96 -31.53
CA GLY A 153 -25.49 -7.41 -32.85
C GLY A 153 -26.95 -7.80 -32.97
N LYS A 154 -27.86 -7.34 -32.08
CA LYS A 154 -29.30 -7.52 -32.33
C LYS A 154 -29.94 -6.19 -32.76
N PRO A 155 -30.48 -6.07 -33.98
CA PRO A 155 -31.20 -4.88 -34.40
C PRO A 155 -32.51 -4.76 -33.61
N LYS A 156 -32.71 -3.64 -32.95
CA LYS A 156 -34.00 -3.28 -32.36
C LYS A 156 -34.87 -2.73 -33.48
N THR A 157 -35.93 -3.44 -33.80
CA THR A 157 -37.04 -2.98 -34.59
C THR A 157 -37.59 -1.65 -34.09
N VAL A 158 -37.69 -0.70 -35.01
CA VAL A 158 -38.26 0.63 -34.79
C VAL A 158 -39.78 0.49 -34.62
N ALA A 159 -40.27 0.83 -33.42
CA ALA A 159 -41.65 1.16 -33.23
C ALA A 159 -41.73 2.62 -32.79
N SER A 160 -42.23 3.45 -33.67
CA SER A 160 -42.55 4.86 -33.41
C SER A 160 -43.56 5.02 -32.27
N ARG A 161 -43.23 5.80 -31.25
CA ARG A 161 -44.24 6.42 -30.38
C ARG A 161 -43.74 7.75 -29.84
N THR A 162 -44.35 8.80 -30.29
CA THR A 162 -44.78 10.08 -29.67
C THR A 162 -43.94 10.66 -28.51
N ALA A 163 -43.55 11.90 -28.76
CA ALA A 163 -42.91 12.84 -27.85
C ALA A 163 -43.62 12.99 -26.48
N ALA A 164 -42.86 12.76 -25.41
CA ALA A 164 -43.22 13.24 -24.08
C ALA A 164 -42.12 14.22 -23.60
N ARG A 165 -42.56 15.44 -23.35
CA ARG A 165 -41.81 16.60 -22.87
C ARG A 165 -41.04 16.24 -21.57
N ALA A 166 -39.71 16.24 -21.63
CA ALA A 166 -38.85 16.05 -20.45
C ALA A 166 -38.90 17.27 -19.54
N ARG A 167 -39.19 17.03 -18.25
CA ARG A 167 -39.11 18.03 -17.17
C ARG A 167 -37.63 18.26 -16.82
N PRO A 168 -37.17 19.51 -16.62
CA PRO A 168 -35.78 19.77 -16.29
C PRO A 168 -35.42 19.26 -14.88
N THR A 169 -34.24 18.67 -14.74
CA THR A 169 -33.70 18.15 -13.47
C THR A 169 -33.40 19.29 -12.50
N VAL A 170 -33.35 18.94 -11.18
CA VAL A 170 -33.11 19.88 -10.07
C VAL A 170 -31.82 20.71 -10.28
N LEU A 171 -30.83 20.15 -10.94
CA LEU A 171 -29.57 20.83 -11.25
C LEU A 171 -29.71 21.99 -12.24
N GLN A 172 -30.64 21.90 -13.21
CA GLN A 172 -30.88 22.97 -14.18
C GLN A 172 -31.70 24.13 -13.60
N ARG A 173 -32.39 23.90 -12.47
CA ARG A 173 -33.10 24.96 -11.73
C ARG A 173 -32.15 25.82 -10.87
N ALA A 174 -31.06 25.24 -10.37
CA ALA A 174 -30.08 25.96 -9.54
C ALA A 174 -29.23 26.97 -10.35
N LEU A 175 -28.93 26.66 -11.61
CA LEU A 175 -28.12 27.54 -12.48
C LEU A 175 -28.85 28.79 -13.00
N ARG A 176 -30.19 28.84 -12.96
CA ARG A 176 -30.97 30.01 -13.36
C ARG A 176 -31.13 31.08 -12.28
N ARG A 177 -30.66 30.83 -11.04
CA ARG A 177 -30.73 31.79 -9.92
C ARG A 177 -29.48 32.59 -9.68
N LEU A 178 -28.40 32.34 -10.43
CA LEU A 178 -27.08 33.00 -10.29
C LEU A 178 -26.79 34.05 -11.38
N VAL A 179 -27.75 34.36 -12.22
CA VAL A 179 -27.64 35.45 -13.22
C VAL A 179 -28.88 36.34 -13.10
N ARG A 180 -28.87 37.14 -12.06
CA ARG A 180 -29.57 38.42 -11.92
C ARG A 180 -28.87 39.23 -10.86
#